data_a4e2b288bcb87cacb0c6df896de025c9
#
_entry.id   a4e2b288bcb87cacb0c6df896de025c9
#
_cell.length_a   1.000
_cell.length_b   1.000
_cell.length_c   1.000
_cell.angle_alpha   90.00
_cell.angle_beta   90.00
_cell.angle_gamma   90.00
#
_symmetry.space_group_name_H-M   'P 1'
#
loop_
_entity.id
_entity.type
_entity.pdbx_description
1 polymer ?
#
loop_
_entity_poly.entity_id
_entity_poly.type
_entity_poly.pdbx_seq_one_letter_code
_entity_poly.pdbx_strand_id
1 'polypeptide(L)'
;MIKSIVIIFILLTASTGAFLQDRDQLYICRNGSVDFISDAPLELIKASNDKLSGVLNMIDRSFSFQIPTKAFEGFNSGLQKVHFNEDYMETELFPNSTFKGKIIEEVDLTVPGDYKIRAKGKLNIHGVEIDRIVRCDLRVTDNKINVNATFTVFIADHDISIPSILNQKIATEIKVDIRFTFEPTELQSGK
;
A
#
# COMPACT_ATOMS: atom_id res chain seq x y z
N MET A 1 -67.96 -34.50 -31.96
CA MET A 1 -66.52 -34.53 -32.20
C MET A 1 -65.93 -33.24 -31.59
N ILE A 2 -65.44 -33.28 -30.36
CA ILE A 2 -64.87 -32.12 -29.66
C ILE A 2 -63.37 -32.32 -29.66
N LYS A 3 -62.65 -31.42 -30.33
CA LYS A 3 -61.17 -31.41 -30.35
C LYS A 3 -60.64 -30.65 -29.11
N SER A 4 -60.04 -31.40 -28.17
CA SER A 4 -59.33 -30.80 -27.06
C SER A 4 -57.99 -30.18 -27.51
N ILE A 5 -57.83 -28.89 -27.28
CA ILE A 5 -56.55 -28.15 -27.49
C ILE A 5 -55.83 -28.20 -26.18
N VAL A 6 -54.73 -28.91 -26.14
CA VAL A 6 -53.78 -28.90 -24.99
C VAL A 6 -52.82 -27.71 -25.19
N ILE A 7 -52.95 -26.70 -24.33
CA ILE A 7 -52.01 -25.59 -24.29
C ILE A 7 -50.87 -25.96 -23.33
N ILE A 8 -49.70 -26.22 -23.92
CA ILE A 8 -48.45 -26.42 -23.15
C ILE A 8 -47.90 -25.06 -22.72
N PHE A 9 -47.96 -24.77 -21.45
CA PHE A 9 -47.37 -23.58 -20.83
C PHE A 9 -45.90 -23.89 -20.57
N ILE A 10 -44.99 -23.38 -21.40
CA ILE A 10 -43.54 -23.48 -21.20
C ILE A 10 -43.16 -22.40 -20.17
N LEU A 11 -42.88 -22.85 -18.93
CA LEU A 11 -42.33 -21.99 -17.87
C LEU A 11 -40.86 -21.72 -18.21
N LEU A 12 -40.59 -20.52 -18.75
CA LEU A 12 -39.25 -20.03 -18.96
C LEU A 12 -38.69 -19.53 -17.59
N THR A 13 -37.99 -20.38 -16.86
CA THR A 13 -37.28 -19.98 -15.65
C THR A 13 -36.04 -19.22 -16.07
N ALA A 14 -36.11 -17.88 -16.02
CA ALA A 14 -34.95 -17.03 -16.13
C ALA A 14 -34.06 -17.25 -14.90
N SER A 15 -32.97 -17.97 -15.09
CA SER A 15 -31.89 -18.07 -14.12
C SER A 15 -31.16 -16.73 -14.09
N THR A 16 -31.55 -15.87 -13.16
CA THR A 16 -30.73 -14.69 -12.76
C THR A 16 -29.54 -15.19 -11.99
N GLY A 17 -28.54 -15.72 -12.70
CA GLY A 17 -27.28 -16.16 -12.11
C GLY A 17 -26.45 -14.95 -11.69
N ALA A 18 -26.30 -14.82 -10.44
CA ALA A 18 -25.15 -14.34 -9.62
C ALA A 18 -23.99 -13.64 -10.36
N PHE A 19 -24.10 -12.34 -10.55
CA PHE A 19 -22.97 -11.44 -10.79
C PHE A 19 -22.56 -10.67 -9.51
N LEU A 20 -22.78 -11.23 -8.33
CA LEU A 20 -22.63 -10.53 -7.04
C LEU A 20 -21.38 -10.89 -6.24
N GLN A 21 -20.42 -11.66 -6.77
CA GLN A 21 -19.39 -12.27 -5.92
C GLN A 21 -17.98 -11.70 -6.06
N ASP A 22 -17.76 -10.65 -6.87
CA ASP A 22 -16.40 -10.21 -7.19
C ASP A 22 -15.93 -8.93 -6.43
N ARG A 23 -16.82 -8.28 -5.67
CA ARG A 23 -16.51 -7.01 -4.99
C ARG A 23 -16.01 -7.15 -3.56
N ASP A 24 -16.30 -8.25 -2.87
CA ASP A 24 -15.86 -8.50 -1.48
C ASP A 24 -14.40 -8.94 -1.38
N GLN A 25 -13.66 -8.92 -2.49
CA GLN A 25 -12.29 -9.41 -2.56
C GLN A 25 -11.24 -8.30 -2.59
N LEU A 26 -11.68 -7.03 -2.62
CA LEU A 26 -10.78 -5.88 -2.52
C LEU A 26 -10.79 -5.30 -1.11
N TYR A 27 -9.61 -5.19 -0.55
CA TYR A 27 -9.36 -4.50 0.70
C TYR A 27 -8.62 -3.20 0.44
N ILE A 28 -9.00 -2.15 1.14
CA ILE A 28 -8.43 -0.81 0.95
C ILE A 28 -7.81 -0.28 2.23
N CYS A 29 -6.69 0.41 2.08
CA CYS A 29 -6.07 1.26 3.08
C CYS A 29 -6.26 2.72 2.64
N ARG A 30 -6.80 3.59 3.50
CA ARG A 30 -7.02 5.01 3.18
C ARG A 30 -6.05 5.94 3.92
N ASN A 31 -5.67 5.59 5.14
CA ASN A 31 -4.89 6.45 6.03
C ASN A 31 -3.86 5.61 6.79
N GLY A 32 -2.91 5.01 6.08
CA GLY A 32 -1.77 4.37 6.70
C GLY A 32 -0.69 5.38 7.04
N SER A 33 0.17 5.05 8.00
CA SER A 33 1.31 5.86 8.38
C SER A 33 2.62 5.27 7.88
N VAL A 34 3.50 6.15 7.43
CA VAL A 34 4.89 5.86 7.10
C VAL A 34 5.76 6.82 7.91
N ASP A 35 6.62 6.26 8.74
CA ASP A 35 7.62 6.99 9.47
C ASP A 35 8.99 6.68 8.89
N PHE A 36 9.85 7.67 8.73
CA PHE A 36 11.24 7.41 8.41
C PHE A 36 12.22 8.04 9.41
N ILE A 37 13.39 7.42 9.53
CA ILE A 37 14.47 7.87 10.40
C ILE A 37 15.78 7.87 9.60
N SER A 38 16.41 9.02 9.52
CA SER A 38 17.80 9.21 9.12
C SER A 38 18.63 9.43 10.38
N ASP A 39 19.40 8.42 10.78
CA ASP A 39 20.24 8.44 11.98
C ASP A 39 21.71 8.61 11.56
N ALA A 40 22.15 9.86 11.50
CA ALA A 40 23.52 10.22 11.12
C ALA A 40 24.34 10.62 12.35
N PRO A 41 25.69 10.58 12.29
CA PRO A 41 26.54 10.85 13.45
C PRO A 41 26.30 12.18 14.16
N LEU A 42 25.92 13.22 13.44
CA LEU A 42 25.70 14.57 13.98
C LEU A 42 24.24 15.00 14.03
N GLU A 43 23.34 14.26 13.38
CA GLU A 43 21.93 14.67 13.31
C GLU A 43 20.99 13.47 13.17
N LEU A 44 19.93 13.47 13.96
CA LEU A 44 18.82 12.55 13.88
C LEU A 44 17.65 13.28 13.25
N ILE A 45 17.23 12.83 12.05
CA ILE A 45 16.08 13.38 11.35
C ILE A 45 14.96 12.34 11.38
N LYS A 46 13.75 12.78 11.73
CA LYS A 46 12.55 11.97 11.69
C LYS A 46 11.45 12.70 10.94
N ALA A 47 10.69 11.98 10.14
CA ALA A 47 9.47 12.52 9.60
C ALA A 47 8.41 11.44 9.44
N SER A 48 7.16 11.84 9.44
CA SER A 48 5.98 10.98 9.39
C SER A 48 5.02 11.45 8.32
N ASN A 49 4.29 10.52 7.73
CA ASN A 49 3.26 10.81 6.74
C ASN A 49 2.07 9.86 6.94
N ASP A 50 0.89 10.39 7.14
CA ASP A 50 -0.36 9.65 7.41
C ASP A 50 -1.27 9.50 6.17
N LYS A 51 -0.74 9.73 4.97
CA LYS A 51 -1.48 9.70 3.71
C LYS A 51 -1.20 8.45 2.87
N LEU A 52 -0.64 7.39 3.46
CA LEU A 52 -0.46 6.13 2.75
C LEU A 52 -1.84 5.58 2.36
N SER A 53 -2.01 5.30 1.09
CA SER A 53 -3.20 4.66 0.55
C SER A 53 -2.83 3.44 -0.28
N GLY A 54 -3.72 2.46 -0.33
CA GLY A 54 -3.45 1.25 -1.11
C GLY A 54 -4.63 0.33 -1.22
N VAL A 55 -4.48 -0.66 -2.08
CA VAL A 55 -5.45 -1.72 -2.35
C VAL A 55 -4.76 -3.07 -2.34
N LEU A 56 -5.44 -4.06 -1.81
CA LEU A 56 -5.09 -5.49 -1.86
C LEU A 56 -6.23 -6.26 -2.54
N ASN A 57 -5.91 -7.00 -3.58
CA ASN A 57 -6.81 -7.98 -4.19
C ASN A 57 -6.58 -9.34 -3.51
N MET A 58 -7.61 -9.86 -2.86
CA MET A 58 -7.54 -11.12 -2.11
C MET A 58 -7.47 -12.35 -3.02
N ILE A 59 -7.95 -12.26 -4.28
CA ILE A 59 -7.96 -13.40 -5.23
C ILE A 59 -6.55 -13.74 -5.66
N ASP A 60 -5.85 -12.73 -6.22
CA ASP A 60 -4.52 -12.93 -6.81
C ASP A 60 -3.39 -12.42 -5.94
N ARG A 61 -3.72 -11.89 -4.75
CA ARG A 61 -2.80 -11.36 -3.73
C ARG A 61 -1.96 -10.18 -4.24
N SER A 62 -2.42 -9.51 -5.28
CA SER A 62 -1.76 -8.30 -5.78
C SER A 62 -2.10 -7.09 -4.91
N PHE A 63 -1.14 -6.21 -4.76
CA PHE A 63 -1.31 -4.96 -4.03
C PHE A 63 -0.74 -3.77 -4.80
N SER A 64 -1.27 -2.59 -4.50
CA SER A 64 -0.73 -1.32 -4.98
C SER A 64 -0.87 -0.27 -3.89
N PHE A 65 0.26 0.34 -3.50
CA PHE A 65 0.34 1.43 -2.54
C PHE A 65 0.88 2.68 -3.17
N GLN A 66 0.46 3.82 -2.65
CA GLN A 66 1.04 5.12 -2.94
C GLN A 66 1.01 6.02 -1.72
N ILE A 67 1.98 6.93 -1.65
CA ILE A 67 2.08 7.96 -0.62
C ILE A 67 2.57 9.27 -1.27
N PRO A 68 1.88 10.42 -1.01
CA PRO A 68 2.35 11.71 -1.50
C PRO A 68 3.63 12.11 -0.76
N THR A 69 4.76 12.18 -1.47
CA THR A 69 6.08 12.42 -0.85
C THR A 69 6.15 13.78 -0.16
N LYS A 70 5.52 14.81 -0.70
CA LYS A 70 5.49 16.17 -0.14
C LYS A 70 4.79 16.28 1.23
N ALA A 71 3.97 15.27 1.60
CA ALA A 71 3.19 15.28 2.83
C ALA A 71 3.93 14.77 4.08
N PHE A 72 5.23 14.50 4.00
CA PHE A 72 6.03 14.20 5.18
C PHE A 72 6.19 15.43 6.07
N GLU A 73 6.01 15.23 7.39
CA GLU A 73 6.08 16.24 8.45
C GLU A 73 6.94 15.75 9.62
N GLY A 74 7.35 16.66 10.53
CA GLY A 74 8.09 16.30 11.74
C GLY A 74 9.60 16.54 11.63
N PHE A 75 10.06 17.18 10.56
CA PHE A 75 11.46 17.59 10.40
C PHE A 75 11.92 18.53 11.51
N ASN A 76 13.24 18.55 11.82
CA ASN A 76 13.81 19.40 12.85
C ASN A 76 13.64 20.91 12.56
N SER A 77 13.46 21.30 11.28
CA SER A 77 13.19 22.67 10.87
C SER A 77 12.42 22.75 9.54
N GLY A 78 11.77 23.89 9.29
CA GLY A 78 11.12 24.17 8.02
C GLY A 78 12.09 24.15 6.83
N LEU A 79 13.33 24.61 7.01
CA LEU A 79 14.36 24.58 5.98
C LEU A 79 14.74 23.13 5.63
N GLN A 80 14.83 22.23 6.61
CA GLN A 80 15.10 20.82 6.38
C GLN A 80 13.99 20.17 5.55
N LYS A 81 12.71 20.53 5.81
CA LYS A 81 11.59 20.10 4.99
C LYS A 81 11.66 20.64 3.56
N VAL A 82 12.08 21.88 3.38
CA VAL A 82 12.30 22.47 2.04
C VAL A 82 13.36 21.68 1.28
N HIS A 83 14.53 21.45 1.88
CA HIS A 83 15.60 20.65 1.25
C HIS A 83 15.15 19.21 0.95
N PHE A 84 14.38 18.58 1.84
CA PHE A 84 13.80 17.26 1.56
C PHE A 84 12.94 17.26 0.30
N ASN A 85 12.07 18.26 0.16
CA ASN A 85 11.14 18.33 -0.97
C ASN A 85 11.79 18.77 -2.28
N GLU A 86 12.71 19.73 -2.23
CA GLU A 86 13.24 20.40 -3.41
C GLU A 86 14.54 19.78 -3.90
N ASP A 87 15.48 19.48 -2.95
CA ASP A 87 16.83 19.06 -3.32
C ASP A 87 17.01 17.53 -3.32
N TYR A 88 16.27 16.78 -2.47
CA TYR A 88 16.49 15.35 -2.31
C TYR A 88 15.41 14.50 -2.95
N MET A 89 14.14 14.87 -2.77
CA MET A 89 13.01 14.09 -3.29
C MET A 89 12.39 14.68 -4.54
N GLU A 90 12.74 15.93 -4.90
CA GLU A 90 12.25 16.64 -6.09
C GLU A 90 10.74 16.44 -6.27
N THR A 91 9.96 16.72 -5.20
CA THR A 91 8.56 16.31 -5.09
C THR A 91 7.62 16.93 -6.15
N GLU A 92 8.04 17.98 -6.84
CA GLU A 92 7.32 18.52 -8.00
C GLU A 92 7.46 17.61 -9.24
N LEU A 93 8.60 16.91 -9.39
CA LEU A 93 8.84 15.95 -10.47
C LEU A 93 8.36 14.53 -10.08
N PHE A 94 8.58 14.15 -8.83
CA PHE A 94 8.27 12.82 -8.28
C PHE A 94 7.30 12.93 -7.11
N PRO A 95 6.01 13.28 -7.36
CA PRO A 95 5.07 13.63 -6.29
C PRO A 95 4.69 12.47 -5.38
N ASN A 96 4.83 11.23 -5.85
CA ASN A 96 4.44 10.03 -5.09
C ASN A 96 5.54 8.98 -5.08
N SER A 97 5.72 8.34 -3.92
CA SER A 97 6.39 7.05 -3.84
C SER A 97 5.35 5.93 -3.92
N THR A 98 5.70 4.81 -4.58
CA THR A 98 4.74 3.71 -4.78
C THR A 98 5.38 2.35 -4.53
N PHE A 99 4.56 1.37 -4.09
CA PHE A 99 4.97 -0.03 -4.01
C PHE A 99 3.88 -0.92 -4.57
N LYS A 100 4.20 -1.68 -5.62
CA LYS A 100 3.24 -2.53 -6.34
C LYS A 100 3.80 -3.93 -6.49
N GLY A 101 2.98 -4.95 -6.22
CA GLY A 101 3.45 -6.32 -6.29
C GLY A 101 2.43 -7.34 -5.83
N LYS A 102 2.97 -8.46 -5.28
CA LYS A 102 2.15 -9.58 -4.77
C LYS A 102 2.72 -10.09 -3.45
N ILE A 103 1.84 -10.63 -2.62
CA ILE A 103 2.21 -11.43 -1.46
C ILE A 103 2.73 -12.77 -1.97
N ILE A 104 3.88 -13.21 -1.44
CA ILE A 104 4.54 -14.46 -1.87
C ILE A 104 3.83 -15.68 -1.26
N GLU A 105 3.48 -15.61 0.02
CA GLU A 105 2.89 -16.72 0.76
C GLU A 105 1.46 -17.02 0.31
N GLU A 106 1.14 -18.30 0.22
CA GLU A 106 -0.22 -18.80 -0.04
C GLU A 106 -1.00 -18.92 1.28
N VAL A 107 -1.33 -17.78 1.86
CA VAL A 107 -2.10 -17.69 3.11
C VAL A 107 -3.53 -17.25 2.84
N ASP A 108 -4.46 -17.83 3.60
CA ASP A 108 -5.85 -17.40 3.60
C ASP A 108 -6.04 -16.25 4.60
N LEU A 109 -6.03 -15.02 4.11
CA LEU A 109 -6.20 -13.82 4.92
C LEU A 109 -7.68 -13.53 5.29
N THR A 110 -8.61 -14.45 4.99
CA THR A 110 -9.99 -14.39 5.52
C THR A 110 -10.12 -15.04 6.89
N VAL A 111 -9.13 -15.84 7.27
CA VAL A 111 -9.10 -16.52 8.57
C VAL A 111 -8.43 -15.61 9.61
N PRO A 112 -9.10 -15.30 10.76
CA PRO A 112 -8.47 -14.52 11.83
C PRO A 112 -7.20 -15.19 12.38
N GLY A 113 -6.17 -14.38 12.63
CA GLY A 113 -4.88 -14.87 13.14
C GLY A 113 -3.74 -13.88 12.91
N ASP A 114 -2.57 -14.27 13.40
CA ASP A 114 -1.31 -13.54 13.19
C ASP A 114 -0.49 -14.24 12.08
N TYR A 115 -0.07 -13.50 11.08
CA TYR A 115 0.65 -14.00 9.92
C TYR A 115 1.96 -13.23 9.70
N LYS A 116 2.97 -13.93 9.20
CA LYS A 116 4.19 -13.32 8.68
C LYS A 116 4.28 -13.59 7.19
N ILE A 117 4.30 -12.52 6.40
CA ILE A 117 4.32 -12.62 4.94
C ILE A 117 5.45 -11.80 4.34
N ARG A 118 5.73 -12.07 3.07
CA ARG A 118 6.66 -11.29 2.25
C ARG A 118 5.90 -10.67 1.08
N ALA A 119 5.94 -9.35 1.02
CA ALA A 119 5.46 -8.58 -0.11
C ALA A 119 6.62 -8.41 -1.11
N LYS A 120 6.51 -8.99 -2.31
CA LYS A 120 7.48 -8.82 -3.40
C LYS A 120 6.90 -7.89 -4.45
N GLY A 121 7.65 -6.87 -4.83
CA GLY A 121 7.17 -5.90 -5.81
C GLY A 121 8.22 -4.89 -6.23
N LYS A 122 7.74 -3.89 -6.98
CA LYS A 122 8.48 -2.74 -7.46
C LYS A 122 8.27 -1.56 -6.49
N LEU A 123 9.33 -1.13 -5.85
CA LEU A 123 9.37 0.07 -5.01
C LEU A 123 9.89 1.23 -5.87
N ASN A 124 9.06 2.25 -6.06
CA ASN A 124 9.44 3.48 -6.74
C ASN A 124 9.58 4.60 -5.71
N ILE A 125 10.77 5.17 -5.63
CA ILE A 125 11.10 6.36 -4.84
C ILE A 125 11.92 7.26 -5.76
N HIS A 126 11.65 8.57 -5.76
CA HIS A 126 12.37 9.56 -6.58
C HIS A 126 12.43 9.16 -8.08
N GLY A 127 11.35 8.56 -8.61
CA GLY A 127 11.28 8.10 -10.00
C GLY A 127 12.04 6.81 -10.32
N VAL A 128 12.89 6.31 -9.42
CA VAL A 128 13.67 5.08 -9.60
C VAL A 128 12.91 3.88 -9.03
N GLU A 129 12.71 2.88 -9.89
CA GLU A 129 11.97 1.65 -9.55
C GLU A 129 12.93 0.49 -9.34
N ILE A 130 12.91 -0.12 -8.15
CA ILE A 130 13.71 -1.29 -7.80
C ILE A 130 12.85 -2.46 -7.33
N ASP A 131 13.34 -3.68 -7.55
CA ASP A 131 12.74 -4.90 -7.01
C ASP A 131 12.99 -5.00 -5.50
N ARG A 132 11.91 -5.17 -4.72
CA ARG A 132 11.99 -5.24 -3.27
C ARG A 132 11.17 -6.40 -2.71
N ILE A 133 11.68 -7.01 -1.64
CA ILE A 133 10.93 -7.92 -0.78
C ILE A 133 10.88 -7.31 0.61
N VAL A 134 9.66 -7.03 1.09
CA VAL A 134 9.39 -6.49 2.42
C VAL A 134 8.72 -7.56 3.26
N ARG A 135 9.26 -7.82 4.47
CA ARG A 135 8.62 -8.67 5.47
C ARG A 135 7.57 -7.88 6.22
N CYS A 136 6.39 -8.45 6.36
CA CYS A 136 5.27 -7.81 7.04
C CYS A 136 4.71 -8.75 8.11
N ASP A 137 4.39 -8.18 9.26
CA ASP A 137 3.61 -8.82 10.31
C ASP A 137 2.15 -8.36 10.15
N LEU A 138 1.24 -9.33 9.99
CA LEU A 138 -0.18 -9.10 9.80
C LEU A 138 -0.96 -9.64 11.00
N ARG A 139 -1.96 -8.88 11.44
CA ARG A 139 -3.00 -9.36 12.33
C ARG A 139 -4.35 -9.26 11.64
N VAL A 140 -4.93 -10.41 11.33
CA VAL A 140 -6.24 -10.54 10.70
C VAL A 140 -7.30 -10.70 11.81
N THR A 141 -8.33 -9.89 11.72
CA THR A 141 -9.57 -9.99 12.51
C THR A 141 -10.74 -10.19 11.55
N ASP A 142 -11.97 -10.31 12.04
CA ASP A 142 -13.13 -10.67 11.20
C ASP A 142 -13.33 -9.77 9.96
N ASN A 143 -12.96 -8.49 10.04
CA ASN A 143 -13.15 -7.55 8.93
C ASN A 143 -11.95 -6.63 8.66
N LYS A 144 -10.79 -6.85 9.30
CA LYS A 144 -9.64 -5.95 9.17
C LYS A 144 -8.33 -6.72 9.15
N ILE A 145 -7.37 -6.21 8.36
CA ILE A 145 -6.00 -6.71 8.34
C ILE A 145 -5.09 -5.57 8.77
N ASN A 146 -4.58 -5.63 10.00
CA ASN A 146 -3.57 -4.68 10.48
C ASN A 146 -2.20 -5.15 10.01
N VAL A 147 -1.43 -4.25 9.43
CA VAL A 147 -0.13 -4.54 8.84
C VAL A 147 0.94 -3.65 9.46
N ASN A 148 2.06 -4.26 9.85
CA ASN A 148 3.27 -3.58 10.26
C ASN A 148 4.44 -4.09 9.42
N ALA A 149 5.30 -3.17 8.98
CA ALA A 149 6.51 -3.51 8.26
C ALA A 149 7.63 -2.52 8.61
N THR A 150 8.85 -3.03 8.72
CA THR A 150 10.05 -2.23 8.89
C THR A 150 11.09 -2.68 7.88
N PHE A 151 11.70 -1.73 7.17
CA PHE A 151 12.78 -2.00 6.23
C PHE A 151 13.71 -0.80 6.09
N THR A 152 14.85 -0.99 5.43
CA THR A 152 15.81 0.06 5.15
C THR A 152 15.77 0.43 3.67
N VAL A 153 15.82 1.72 3.37
CA VAL A 153 16.01 2.29 2.04
C VAL A 153 17.42 2.85 1.96
N PHE A 154 18.18 2.43 0.94
CA PHE A 154 19.46 3.02 0.61
C PHE A 154 19.22 4.16 -0.38
N ILE A 155 19.57 5.40 -0.01
CA ILE A 155 19.27 6.58 -0.84
C ILE A 155 19.95 6.51 -2.21
N ALA A 156 21.13 5.89 -2.27
CA ALA A 156 21.89 5.71 -3.52
C ALA A 156 21.18 4.77 -4.52
N ASP A 157 20.35 3.82 -4.04
CA ASP A 157 19.58 2.92 -4.90
C ASP A 157 18.49 3.67 -5.68
N HIS A 158 18.16 4.89 -5.25
CA HIS A 158 17.10 5.72 -5.82
C HIS A 158 17.62 7.04 -6.42
N ASP A 159 18.91 7.08 -6.78
CA ASP A 159 19.57 8.25 -7.37
C ASP A 159 19.45 9.54 -6.53
N ILE A 160 19.25 9.40 -5.20
CA ILE A 160 19.21 10.53 -4.27
C ILE A 160 20.64 10.88 -3.87
N SER A 161 21.11 12.05 -4.31
CA SER A 161 22.47 12.52 -4.05
C SER A 161 22.53 13.48 -2.88
N ILE A 162 23.41 13.20 -1.93
CA ILE A 162 23.67 14.06 -0.76
C ILE A 162 25.04 14.71 -0.94
N PRO A 163 25.14 16.05 -0.83
CA PRO A 163 26.43 16.73 -0.83
C PRO A 163 27.37 16.21 0.25
N SER A 164 28.64 15.96 -0.06
CA SER A 164 29.60 15.31 0.83
C SER A 164 29.76 16.04 2.19
N ILE A 165 29.57 17.36 2.23
CA ILE A 165 29.60 18.16 3.45
C ILE A 165 28.47 17.79 4.44
N LEU A 166 27.40 17.14 3.96
CA LEU A 166 26.24 16.72 4.76
C LEU A 166 26.27 15.24 5.14
N ASN A 167 27.29 14.47 4.76
CA ASN A 167 27.39 13.03 5.05
C ASN A 167 27.38 12.68 6.54
N GLN A 168 27.70 13.64 7.43
CA GLN A 168 27.59 13.45 8.88
C GLN A 168 26.24 13.86 9.46
N LYS A 169 25.36 14.47 8.65
CA LYS A 169 24.03 14.96 9.06
C LYS A 169 22.88 14.20 8.41
N ILE A 170 23.12 13.52 7.30
CA ILE A 170 22.11 12.73 6.61
C ILE A 170 22.67 11.33 6.43
N ALA A 171 21.93 10.32 6.91
CA ALA A 171 22.31 8.93 6.77
C ALA A 171 22.12 8.44 5.33
N THR A 172 22.98 7.54 4.87
CA THR A 172 22.83 6.85 3.57
C THR A 172 21.80 5.74 3.60
N GLU A 173 21.46 5.27 4.80
CA GLU A 173 20.48 4.21 5.08
C GLU A 173 19.33 4.81 5.87
N ILE A 174 18.15 4.81 5.31
CA ILE A 174 16.96 5.36 5.92
C ILE A 174 16.10 4.22 6.44
N LYS A 175 15.87 4.16 7.74
CA LYS A 175 14.93 3.23 8.34
C LYS A 175 13.51 3.70 8.07
N VAL A 176 12.66 2.79 7.59
CA VAL A 176 11.24 3.06 7.29
C VAL A 176 10.38 2.10 8.09
N ASP A 177 9.43 2.64 8.85
CA ASP A 177 8.40 1.91 9.58
C ASP A 177 7.03 2.25 8.98
N ILE A 178 6.26 1.22 8.63
CA ILE A 178 4.94 1.35 8.00
C ILE A 178 3.90 0.69 8.88
N ARG A 179 2.77 1.37 9.09
CA ARG A 179 1.61 0.84 9.80
C ARG A 179 0.35 1.24 9.09
N PHE A 180 -0.51 0.28 8.82
CA PHE A 180 -1.81 0.55 8.21
C PHE A 180 -2.80 -0.57 8.48
N THR A 181 -4.07 -0.30 8.19
CA THR A 181 -5.16 -1.27 8.26
C THR A 181 -5.83 -1.35 6.90
N PHE A 182 -6.00 -2.56 6.41
CA PHE A 182 -6.90 -2.86 5.31
C PHE A 182 -8.31 -3.12 5.84
N GLU A 183 -9.30 -2.55 5.17
CA GLU A 183 -10.72 -2.79 5.37
C GLU A 183 -11.37 -3.24 4.06
N PRO A 184 -12.36 -4.12 4.09
CA PRO A 184 -13.08 -4.50 2.88
C PRO A 184 -13.72 -3.28 2.24
N THR A 185 -13.80 -3.28 0.91
CA THR A 185 -14.49 -2.21 0.19
C THR A 185 -15.98 -2.31 0.48
N GLU A 186 -16.56 -1.33 1.21
CA GLU A 186 -18.01 -1.27 1.38
C GLU A 186 -18.68 -1.08 0.03
N LEU A 187 -19.66 -1.93 -0.26
CA LEU A 187 -20.59 -1.68 -1.35
C LEU A 187 -21.36 -0.41 -1.02
N GLN A 188 -21.12 0.69 -1.75
CA GLN A 188 -22.11 1.74 -1.78
C GLN A 188 -23.38 1.13 -2.37
N SER A 189 -24.31 0.75 -1.50
CA SER A 189 -25.69 0.46 -1.90
C SER A 189 -26.24 1.76 -2.50
N GLY A 190 -26.25 1.82 -3.82
CA GLY A 190 -26.84 2.95 -4.55
C GLY A 190 -28.28 3.14 -4.08
N LYS A 191 -28.55 4.33 -3.56
CA LYS A 191 -29.92 4.82 -3.38
C LYS A 191 -30.52 5.15 -4.71
#